data_118ef15448cb2c70c3eef443f25e0ccd
#
_entry.id   118ef15448cb2c70c3eef443f25e0ccd
#
_cell.length_a   1.000
_cell.length_b   1.000
_cell.length_c   1.000
_cell.angle_alpha   90.00
_cell.angle_beta   90.00
_cell.angle_gamma   90.00
#
_symmetry.space_group_name_H-M   'P 1'
#
loop_
_entity.id
_entity.type
_entity.pdbx_description
1 polymer ?
#
loop_
_entity_poly.entity_id
_entity_poly.type
_entity_poly.pdbx_seq_one_letter_code
_entity_poly.pdbx_strand_id
1 'polypeptide(L)'
;MYPTLLELAGINLETPKNKKGHGLDGYSLVPFIENPNTDNWQGPKGALSVVYSSDLNKNIPENHHYSIRTKDYRYIVYNTGQEELYDKNLDPKERNNLIFGKSHPETANMRALIKNITYPMVPHGITLIEDNN
;
A
#
# COMPACT_ATOMS: atom_id res chain seq x y z
N MET A 1 -7.80 12.04 -4.26
CA MET A 1 -8.65 12.89 -5.15
C MET A 1 -8.61 14.38 -4.76
N TYR A 2 -8.77 14.77 -3.48
CA TYR A 2 -8.81 16.19 -3.08
C TYR A 2 -7.55 16.98 -3.49
N PRO A 3 -6.29 16.50 -3.28
CA PRO A 3 -5.11 17.20 -3.77
C PRO A 3 -5.11 17.44 -5.28
N THR A 4 -5.59 16.50 -6.07
CA THR A 4 -5.67 16.61 -7.53
C THR A 4 -6.60 17.76 -7.96
N LEU A 5 -7.76 17.88 -7.31
CA LEU A 5 -8.72 18.94 -7.61
C LEU A 5 -8.17 20.32 -7.25
N LEU A 6 -7.46 20.43 -6.14
CA LEU A 6 -6.84 21.69 -5.73
C LEU A 6 -5.75 22.12 -6.71
N GLU A 7 -4.89 21.19 -7.13
CA GLU A 7 -3.83 21.46 -8.09
C GLU A 7 -4.40 21.89 -9.45
N LEU A 8 -5.42 21.19 -9.95
CA LEU A 8 -6.13 21.57 -11.17
C LEU A 8 -6.81 22.95 -11.07
N ALA A 9 -7.21 23.35 -9.86
CA ALA A 9 -7.75 24.69 -9.60
C ALA A 9 -6.68 25.76 -9.38
N GLY A 10 -5.38 25.43 -9.50
CA GLY A 10 -4.28 26.36 -9.28
C GLY A 10 -4.03 26.71 -7.82
N ILE A 11 -4.56 25.92 -6.88
CA ILE A 11 -4.40 26.15 -5.44
C ILE A 11 -3.15 25.42 -4.97
N ASN A 12 -2.24 26.13 -4.28
CA ASN A 12 -1.04 25.53 -3.71
C ASN A 12 -1.42 24.48 -2.67
N LEU A 13 -0.92 23.25 -2.83
CA LEU A 13 -1.23 22.09 -1.97
C LEU A 13 -0.68 22.23 -0.54
N GLU A 14 0.30 23.11 -0.32
CA GLU A 14 0.83 23.40 1.02
C GLU A 14 -0.05 24.34 1.84
N THR A 15 -0.96 25.06 1.19
CA THR A 15 -1.79 26.10 1.83
C THR A 15 -2.96 25.52 2.65
N PRO A 16 -3.69 24.50 2.18
CA PRO A 16 -4.78 23.93 2.97
C PRO A 16 -4.25 23.14 4.17
N LYS A 17 -4.60 23.61 5.36
CA LYS A 17 -4.27 22.93 6.61
C LYS A 17 -5.53 22.67 7.42
N ASN A 18 -5.57 21.55 8.13
CA ASN A 18 -6.64 21.30 9.09
C ASN A 18 -6.51 22.22 10.32
N LYS A 19 -7.50 22.21 11.23
CA LYS A 19 -7.49 23.01 12.45
C LYS A 19 -6.27 22.77 13.37
N LYS A 20 -5.55 21.68 13.19
CA LYS A 20 -4.32 21.32 13.93
C LYS A 20 -3.05 21.69 13.15
N GLY A 21 -3.15 22.35 11.99
CA GLY A 21 -2.01 22.77 11.18
C GLY A 21 -1.40 21.66 10.31
N HIS A 22 -2.00 20.46 10.26
CA HIS A 22 -1.55 19.38 9.41
C HIS A 22 -1.95 19.66 7.96
N GLY A 23 -1.04 19.38 7.03
CA GLY A 23 -1.28 19.46 5.60
C GLY A 23 -2.31 18.43 5.10
N LEU A 24 -2.43 18.33 3.79
CA LEU A 24 -3.30 17.35 3.14
C LEU A 24 -2.68 15.97 3.20
N ASP A 25 -3.51 14.97 3.51
CA ASP A 25 -3.17 13.57 3.31
C ASP A 25 -3.36 13.19 1.84
N GLY A 26 -2.40 12.43 1.30
CA GLY A 26 -2.42 11.94 -0.06
C GLY A 26 -1.70 12.86 -1.06
N TYR A 27 -1.68 12.41 -2.31
CA TYR A 27 -0.90 12.99 -3.40
C TYR A 27 -1.80 13.35 -4.56
N SER A 28 -1.38 14.35 -5.35
CA SER A 28 -2.07 14.70 -6.59
C SER A 28 -1.81 13.64 -7.66
N LEU A 29 -2.81 13.38 -8.48
CA LEU A 29 -2.73 12.49 -9.65
C LEU A 29 -2.56 13.28 -10.96
N VAL A 30 -2.36 14.60 -10.90
CA VAL A 30 -2.13 15.45 -12.09
C VAL A 30 -1.01 14.89 -12.97
N PRO A 31 0.15 14.44 -12.46
CA PRO A 31 1.19 13.85 -13.31
C PRO A 31 0.71 12.68 -14.18
N PHE A 32 -0.22 11.86 -13.67
CA PHE A 32 -0.80 10.76 -14.45
C PHE A 32 -1.90 11.22 -15.42
N ILE A 33 -2.56 12.34 -15.15
CA ILE A 33 -3.53 12.94 -16.08
C ILE A 33 -2.78 13.50 -17.28
N GLU A 34 -1.62 14.13 -17.06
CA GLU A 34 -0.77 14.70 -18.10
C GLU A 34 -0.01 13.61 -18.89
N ASN A 35 0.51 12.61 -18.20
CA ASN A 35 1.19 11.46 -18.80
C ASN A 35 0.91 10.17 -18.00
N PRO A 36 0.00 9.30 -18.47
CA PRO A 36 -0.34 8.05 -17.79
C PRO A 36 0.83 7.10 -17.52
N ASN A 37 1.92 7.24 -18.29
CA ASN A 37 3.13 6.40 -18.15
C ASN A 37 4.26 7.10 -17.40
N THR A 38 3.98 8.20 -16.71
CA THR A 38 5.01 8.92 -15.96
C THR A 38 5.58 8.12 -14.81
N ASP A 39 6.89 8.20 -14.63
CA ASP A 39 7.58 7.75 -13.41
C ASP A 39 7.79 8.91 -12.40
N ASN A 40 7.45 10.14 -12.80
CA ASN A 40 7.60 11.33 -11.97
C ASN A 40 6.38 11.55 -11.08
N TRP A 41 6.21 10.66 -10.09
CA TRP A 41 5.16 10.78 -9.08
C TRP A 41 5.74 10.63 -7.67
N GLN A 42 5.39 11.56 -6.79
CA GLN A 42 5.94 11.64 -5.42
C GLN A 42 5.17 10.78 -4.40
N GLY A 43 4.08 10.15 -4.81
CA GLY A 43 3.26 9.32 -3.95
C GLY A 43 3.80 7.90 -3.76
N PRO A 44 3.10 7.08 -2.95
CA PRO A 44 3.52 5.72 -2.66
C PRO A 44 3.51 4.85 -3.94
N LYS A 45 4.48 3.93 -4.02
CA LYS A 45 4.63 3.00 -5.15
C LYS A 45 3.52 1.94 -5.26
N GLY A 46 2.59 1.90 -4.32
CA GLY A 46 1.47 0.98 -4.32
C GLY A 46 0.26 1.52 -3.57
N ALA A 47 -0.91 1.07 -3.96
CA ALA A 47 -2.16 1.38 -3.30
C ALA A 47 -2.41 0.37 -2.17
N LEU A 48 -2.48 0.86 -0.93
CA LEU A 48 -2.75 0.06 0.26
C LEU A 48 -4.25 0.00 0.53
N SER A 49 -4.77 -1.19 0.77
CA SER A 49 -6.09 -1.45 1.32
C SER A 49 -5.96 -2.17 2.65
N VAL A 50 -6.76 -1.75 3.63
CA VAL A 50 -6.79 -2.34 4.97
C VAL A 50 -8.20 -2.88 5.23
N VAL A 51 -8.29 -4.14 5.66
CA VAL A 51 -9.54 -4.79 6.02
C VAL A 51 -9.49 -5.18 7.49
N TYR A 52 -10.47 -4.71 8.26
CA TYR A 52 -10.59 -5.04 9.67
C TYR A 52 -11.16 -6.44 9.87
N SER A 53 -10.58 -7.19 10.80
CA SER A 53 -11.22 -8.41 11.29
C SER A 53 -12.40 -8.05 12.20
N SER A 54 -13.59 -8.58 11.91
CA SER A 54 -14.81 -8.30 12.70
C SER A 54 -14.72 -8.81 14.14
N ASP A 55 -13.94 -9.86 14.36
CA ASP A 55 -13.91 -10.61 15.62
C ASP A 55 -12.78 -10.14 16.56
N LEU A 56 -11.95 -9.20 16.08
CA LEU A 56 -10.80 -8.70 16.81
C LEU A 56 -10.91 -7.20 17.05
N ASN A 57 -10.15 -6.70 18.04
CA ASN A 57 -10.11 -5.26 18.31
C ASN A 57 -9.55 -4.50 17.10
N LYS A 58 -10.43 -3.75 16.44
CA LYS A 58 -10.12 -2.96 15.24
C LYS A 58 -9.19 -1.76 15.48
N ASN A 59 -8.91 -1.44 16.74
CA ASN A 59 -7.96 -0.38 17.08
C ASN A 59 -6.51 -0.89 17.18
N ILE A 60 -6.31 -2.20 16.99
CA ILE A 60 -5.01 -2.85 17.01
C ILE A 60 -4.62 -3.17 15.56
N PRO A 61 -3.63 -2.48 14.97
CA PRO A 61 -3.24 -2.67 13.56
C PRO A 61 -2.86 -4.10 13.20
N GLU A 62 -2.27 -4.84 14.15
CA GLU A 62 -1.88 -6.24 13.98
C GLU A 62 -3.06 -7.19 13.71
N ASN A 63 -4.27 -6.76 14.09
CA ASN A 63 -5.49 -7.52 13.86
C ASN A 63 -6.08 -7.32 12.46
N HIS A 64 -5.43 -6.53 11.61
CA HIS A 64 -5.95 -6.22 10.28
C HIS A 64 -5.30 -7.10 9.20
N HIS A 65 -6.02 -7.20 8.08
CA HIS A 65 -5.49 -7.73 6.83
C HIS A 65 -5.06 -6.56 5.96
N TYR A 66 -3.95 -6.71 5.29
CA TYR A 66 -3.38 -5.69 4.42
C TYR A 66 -3.24 -6.23 3.01
N SER A 67 -3.59 -5.42 2.04
CA SER A 67 -3.35 -5.70 0.63
C SER A 67 -2.70 -4.50 -0.01
N ILE A 68 -1.56 -4.71 -0.66
CA ILE A 68 -0.91 -3.68 -1.45
C ILE A 68 -0.90 -4.08 -2.93
N ARG A 69 -1.27 -3.13 -3.77
CA ARG A 69 -1.26 -3.29 -5.22
C ARG A 69 -0.28 -2.30 -5.83
N THR A 70 0.70 -2.82 -6.52
CA THR A 70 1.60 -2.07 -7.41
C THR A 70 1.13 -2.17 -8.86
N LYS A 71 1.93 -1.66 -9.80
CA LYS A 71 1.70 -1.83 -11.24
C LYS A 71 1.67 -3.31 -11.63
N ASP A 72 2.62 -4.10 -11.13
CA ASP A 72 2.87 -5.47 -11.61
C ASP A 72 2.36 -6.54 -10.65
N TYR A 73 2.33 -6.26 -9.34
CA TYR A 73 2.01 -7.26 -8.32
C TYR A 73 0.87 -6.82 -7.41
N ARG A 74 0.17 -7.82 -6.88
CA ARG A 74 -0.66 -7.68 -5.69
C ARG A 74 -0.14 -8.60 -4.61
N TYR A 75 0.02 -8.07 -3.40
CA TYR A 75 0.43 -8.82 -2.24
C TYR A 75 -0.58 -8.63 -1.11
N ILE A 76 -0.91 -9.72 -0.43
CA ILE A 76 -1.86 -9.74 0.68
C ILE A 76 -1.16 -10.38 1.87
N VAL A 77 -1.31 -9.78 3.04
CA VAL A 77 -0.91 -10.37 4.31
C VAL A 77 -2.09 -10.36 5.28
N TYR A 78 -2.35 -11.51 5.83
CA TYR A 78 -3.42 -11.73 6.79
C TYR A 78 -2.90 -11.55 8.23
N ASN A 79 -3.80 -11.20 9.16
CA ASN A 79 -3.45 -11.12 10.59
C ASN A 79 -2.96 -12.45 11.19
N THR A 80 -3.22 -13.57 10.51
CA THR A 80 -2.69 -14.91 10.86
C THR A 80 -1.25 -15.13 10.43
N GLY A 81 -0.65 -14.17 9.71
CA GLY A 81 0.68 -14.30 9.09
C GLY A 81 0.69 -15.06 7.76
N GLN A 82 -0.47 -15.49 7.26
CA GLN A 82 -0.56 -16.05 5.90
C GLN A 82 -0.38 -14.96 4.86
N GLU A 83 0.20 -15.32 3.72
CA GLU A 83 0.56 -14.38 2.67
C GLU A 83 0.16 -14.91 1.29
N GLU A 84 -0.16 -13.98 0.39
CA GLU A 84 -0.43 -14.26 -1.01
C GLU A 84 0.27 -13.23 -1.89
N LEU A 85 0.79 -13.68 -3.02
CA LEU A 85 1.42 -12.84 -4.05
C LEU A 85 0.92 -13.24 -5.43
N TYR A 86 0.51 -12.24 -6.21
CA TYR A 86 -0.01 -12.43 -7.56
C TYR A 86 0.70 -11.51 -8.55
N ASP A 87 1.10 -12.06 -9.69
CA ASP A 87 1.59 -11.30 -10.83
C ASP A 87 0.40 -10.83 -11.68
N LYS A 88 0.21 -9.53 -11.77
CA LYS A 88 -0.95 -8.93 -12.46
C LYS A 88 -0.83 -8.98 -13.99
N ASN A 89 0.38 -9.13 -14.51
CA ASN A 89 0.63 -9.20 -15.95
C ASN A 89 0.38 -10.62 -16.47
N LEU A 90 0.80 -11.64 -15.72
CA LEU A 90 0.66 -13.04 -16.10
C LEU A 90 -0.65 -13.66 -15.61
N ASP A 91 -1.16 -13.21 -14.46
CA ASP A 91 -2.39 -13.70 -13.82
C ASP A 91 -3.32 -12.55 -13.40
N PRO A 92 -3.95 -11.84 -14.34
CA PRO A 92 -4.85 -10.72 -14.01
C PRO A 92 -6.07 -11.13 -13.18
N LYS A 93 -6.38 -12.42 -13.09
CA LYS A 93 -7.50 -12.96 -12.29
C LYS A 93 -7.09 -13.47 -10.91
N GLU A 94 -5.80 -13.38 -10.56
CA GLU A 94 -5.28 -13.76 -9.24
C GLU A 94 -5.64 -15.20 -8.83
N ARG A 95 -5.44 -16.16 -9.73
CA ARG A 95 -5.75 -17.57 -9.51
C ARG A 95 -4.57 -18.38 -8.98
N ASN A 96 -3.35 -17.87 -9.15
CA ASN A 96 -2.09 -18.53 -8.87
C ASN A 96 -1.31 -17.78 -7.79
N ASN A 97 -1.40 -18.21 -6.55
CA ASN A 97 -0.55 -17.65 -5.49
C ASN A 97 0.90 -18.07 -5.71
N LEU A 98 1.75 -17.09 -6.05
CA LEU A 98 3.17 -17.32 -6.38
C LEU A 98 4.01 -17.81 -5.21
N ILE A 99 3.52 -17.64 -3.98
CA ILE A 99 4.25 -18.02 -2.75
C ILE A 99 3.58 -19.19 -2.01
N PHE A 100 2.62 -19.86 -2.64
CA PHE A 100 2.03 -21.06 -2.04
C PHE A 100 3.06 -22.20 -2.00
N GLY A 101 3.53 -22.53 -0.78
CA GLY A 101 4.52 -23.58 -0.55
C GLY A 101 5.93 -23.29 -1.10
N LYS A 102 6.25 -22.05 -1.48
CA LYS A 102 7.54 -21.63 -2.03
C LYS A 102 7.82 -20.16 -1.74
N SER A 103 9.06 -19.72 -1.90
CA SER A 103 9.45 -18.31 -1.83
C SER A 103 9.41 -17.64 -3.20
N HIS A 104 9.28 -16.31 -3.21
CA HIS A 104 9.40 -15.48 -4.40
C HIS A 104 10.17 -14.20 -4.06
N PRO A 105 11.14 -13.77 -4.89
CA PRO A 105 12.01 -12.62 -4.58
C PRO A 105 11.23 -11.33 -4.30
N GLU A 106 10.13 -11.11 -5.00
CA GLU A 106 9.32 -9.89 -4.88
C GLU A 106 8.59 -9.77 -3.54
N THR A 107 8.44 -10.88 -2.80
CA THR A 107 7.75 -10.87 -1.49
C THR A 107 8.41 -9.90 -0.50
N ALA A 108 9.74 -9.88 -0.44
CA ALA A 108 10.48 -8.97 0.44
C ALA A 108 10.22 -7.50 0.09
N ASN A 109 10.21 -7.16 -1.20
CA ASN A 109 9.92 -5.80 -1.68
C ASN A 109 8.49 -5.38 -1.30
N MET A 110 7.52 -6.27 -1.47
CA MET A 110 6.12 -5.99 -1.16
C MET A 110 5.88 -5.80 0.34
N ARG A 111 6.53 -6.60 1.19
CA ARG A 111 6.53 -6.42 2.66
C ARG A 111 7.12 -5.06 3.05
N ALA A 112 8.27 -4.70 2.47
CA ALA A 112 8.90 -3.40 2.72
C ALA A 112 7.99 -2.24 2.31
N LEU A 113 7.26 -2.35 1.20
CA LEU A 113 6.30 -1.33 0.78
C LEU A 113 5.17 -1.15 1.79
N ILE A 114 4.58 -2.24 2.30
CA ILE A 114 3.55 -2.14 3.35
C ILE A 114 4.14 -1.50 4.61
N LYS A 115 5.30 -1.97 5.07
CA LYS A 115 5.99 -1.41 6.24
C LYS A 115 6.20 0.10 6.11
N ASN A 116 6.68 0.56 4.98
CA ASN A 116 6.93 1.99 4.74
C ASN A 116 5.67 2.85 4.73
N ILE A 117 4.53 2.29 4.26
CA ILE A 117 3.26 3.02 4.22
C ILE A 117 2.57 3.00 5.59
N THR A 118 2.71 1.92 6.35
CA THR A 118 2.00 1.72 7.62
C THR A 118 2.80 2.15 8.85
N TYR A 119 4.07 2.49 8.71
CA TYR A 119 4.90 2.91 9.86
C TYR A 119 4.27 4.10 10.63
N PRO A 120 4.21 4.07 11.98
CA PRO A 120 4.79 3.07 12.89
C PRO A 120 3.92 1.81 13.11
N MET A 121 2.77 1.70 12.49
CA MET A 121 1.81 0.58 12.63
C MET A 121 2.18 -0.54 11.66
N VAL A 122 3.02 -1.46 12.10
CA VAL A 122 3.45 -2.60 11.27
C VAL A 122 2.52 -3.79 11.47
N PRO A 123 1.97 -4.40 10.39
CA PRO A 123 1.19 -5.61 10.50
C PRO A 123 1.98 -6.76 11.15
N HIS A 124 1.35 -7.53 12.01
CA HIS A 124 1.99 -8.60 12.78
C HIS A 124 2.73 -9.62 11.90
N GLY A 125 2.15 -9.98 10.74
CA GLY A 125 2.77 -10.93 9.81
C GLY A 125 4.05 -10.42 9.12
N ILE A 126 4.33 -9.12 9.18
CA ILE A 126 5.53 -8.52 8.56
C ILE A 126 6.70 -8.44 9.56
N THR A 127 6.42 -8.35 10.86
CA THR A 127 7.45 -8.31 11.90
C THR A 127 8.11 -9.66 12.18
N LEU A 128 7.46 -10.76 11.80
CA LEU A 128 7.98 -12.12 12.05
C LEU A 128 9.09 -12.57 11.10
N ILE A 129 9.42 -11.76 10.10
CA ILE A 129 10.43 -12.09 9.10
C ILE A 129 11.48 -10.97 9.07
N GLU A 130 12.03 -10.64 10.22
CA GLU A 130 13.38 -10.09 10.28
C GLU A 130 14.32 -11.26 10.05
N ASP A 131 14.96 -11.25 8.88
CA ASP A 131 15.94 -12.24 8.48
C ASP A 131 16.95 -12.45 9.60
N ASN A 132 16.90 -13.61 10.25
CA ASN A 132 18.04 -14.15 10.97
C ASN A 132 19.08 -14.56 9.90
N ASN A 133 19.88 -13.60 9.46
CA ASN A 133 21.19 -13.82 8.85
C ASN A 133 22.27 -13.65 9.89
#